data_70d506bfe30a37eac2242619b96ec7ed
#
_entry.id   70d506bfe30a37eac2242619b96ec7ed
#
_cell.length_a   1.000
_cell.length_b   1.000
_cell.length_c   1.000
_cell.angle_alpha   90.00
_cell.angle_beta   90.00
_cell.angle_gamma   90.00
#
_symmetry.space_group_name_H-M   'P 1'
#
loop_
_entity.id
_entity.type
_entity.pdbx_description
1 polymer ?
#
loop_
_entity_poly.entity_id
_entity_poly.type
_entity_poly.pdbx_seq_one_letter_code
_entity_poly.pdbx_strand_id
1 'polypeptide(L)'
;MPSEPSAIDPTELEVTLRVLASMDEIDEEHPDFIAVRQATARMFKSVKKNRRLEKRAVIADADRAVVAATATGAADRIDDETRGIPLAITVAAPTAGTLLKSRPCYICKQHYTQVDAFYHQLCPDCAALNHAKRDARTDLTGKAALLTGGRAKIGMYIALRLLRDGAHTTITTRFPRDAVRRFASLPDSAEWLHRLRVVGIDLRDPAQVISLTDAMIEAGPLDILINNAAQTVRRSPGSYAPLADAESSPLPDGPLPELLTFGHTNDAHPQALAASVAAHPILSTANALTAGELTELALAAGSSSLARLAAGTAIDAGGLVPDHHDQNSWTQFVHEVDPLEMLEVQLANVTAPFLLVSRLRPAMVASAARRKYIVNVSAMEGQFGRGYKGPGHPHTNMAKAALNMLTRTSGKEMLETDGILMTSVDTGWITDERPHPTKVRLAEEGFHAPLDLVDGAARVYDPIVRGEAGEDIAGVFLKDYSPAAW
;
A
#
# COMPACT_ATOMS: atom_id res chain seq x y z
N MET A 1 -21.32 43.62 26.11
CA MET A 1 -21.80 42.30 25.70
C MET A 1 -23.09 42.02 26.47
N PRO A 2 -24.20 41.62 25.85
CA PRO A 2 -25.35 41.19 26.60
C PRO A 2 -24.97 39.95 27.40
N SER A 3 -25.26 39.92 28.69
CA SER A 3 -25.07 38.78 29.57
C SER A 3 -25.91 37.61 29.04
N GLU A 4 -25.30 36.46 28.81
CA GLU A 4 -26.05 35.24 28.52
C GLU A 4 -27.11 35.02 29.61
N PRO A 5 -28.33 34.58 29.26
CA PRO A 5 -29.35 34.28 30.25
C PRO A 5 -28.85 33.18 31.20
N SER A 6 -29.09 33.37 32.50
CA SER A 6 -28.69 32.38 33.51
C SER A 6 -29.33 31.03 33.22
N ALA A 7 -28.50 29.97 33.15
CA ALA A 7 -28.96 28.61 32.94
C ALA A 7 -29.67 27.99 34.15
N ILE A 8 -29.68 28.68 35.31
CA ILE A 8 -30.28 28.24 36.58
C ILE A 8 -31.18 29.39 37.07
N ASP A 9 -32.35 29.03 37.59
CA ASP A 9 -33.23 30.00 38.22
C ASP A 9 -32.48 30.72 39.36
N PRO A 10 -32.51 32.07 39.41
CA PRO A 10 -31.78 32.83 40.42
C PRO A 10 -32.16 32.47 41.85
N THR A 11 -33.43 32.12 42.09
CA THR A 11 -33.94 31.73 43.41
C THR A 11 -33.37 30.35 43.82
N GLU A 12 -33.33 29.41 42.90
CA GLU A 12 -32.75 28.08 43.14
C GLU A 12 -31.24 28.15 43.36
N LEU A 13 -30.55 29.04 42.64
CA LEU A 13 -29.12 29.29 42.85
C LEU A 13 -28.84 29.86 44.23
N GLU A 14 -29.65 30.87 44.68
CA GLU A 14 -29.50 31.47 46.01
C GLU A 14 -29.73 30.44 47.13
N VAL A 15 -30.77 29.61 47.00
CA VAL A 15 -31.06 28.53 47.96
C VAL A 15 -29.90 27.54 48.00
N THR A 16 -29.36 27.12 46.81
CA THR A 16 -28.26 26.18 46.74
C THR A 16 -27.00 26.72 47.43
N LEU A 17 -26.65 27.99 47.15
CA LEU A 17 -25.49 28.63 47.79
C LEU A 17 -25.64 28.77 49.30
N ARG A 18 -26.86 29.07 49.79
CA ARG A 18 -27.16 29.14 51.21
C ARG A 18 -27.01 27.77 51.88
N VAL A 19 -27.54 26.71 51.30
CA VAL A 19 -27.38 25.34 51.79
C VAL A 19 -25.91 24.96 51.85
N LEU A 20 -25.12 25.24 50.80
CA LEU A 20 -23.69 24.96 50.81
C LEU A 20 -22.94 25.73 51.89
N ALA A 21 -23.32 26.98 52.18
CA ALA A 21 -22.71 27.80 53.21
C ALA A 21 -23.03 27.33 54.65
N SER A 22 -24.18 26.68 54.87
CA SER A 22 -24.57 26.15 56.19
C SER A 22 -24.04 24.73 56.48
N MET A 23 -23.31 24.12 55.55
CA MET A 23 -22.81 22.74 55.71
C MET A 23 -21.82 22.58 56.87
N ASP A 24 -21.06 23.63 57.22
CA ASP A 24 -20.11 23.60 58.32
C ASP A 24 -20.77 23.50 59.72
N GLU A 25 -22.09 23.76 59.79
CA GLU A 25 -22.89 23.70 61.02
C GLU A 25 -23.56 22.32 61.22
N ILE A 26 -23.46 21.42 60.22
CA ILE A 26 -24.10 20.11 60.22
C ILE A 26 -23.06 19.01 60.52
N ASP A 27 -23.45 18.04 61.37
CA ASP A 27 -22.62 16.90 61.67
C ASP A 27 -22.22 16.10 60.41
N GLU A 28 -20.93 15.72 60.32
CA GLU A 28 -20.39 15.02 59.15
C GLU A 28 -21.04 13.64 58.88
N GLU A 29 -21.63 13.02 59.92
CA GLU A 29 -22.34 11.74 59.82
C GLU A 29 -23.82 11.92 59.46
N HIS A 30 -24.31 13.15 59.45
CA HIS A 30 -25.71 13.43 59.11
C HIS A 30 -26.01 13.05 57.64
N PRO A 31 -27.14 12.39 57.34
CA PRO A 31 -27.47 11.95 55.98
C PRO A 31 -27.46 13.08 54.96
N ASP A 32 -27.91 14.28 55.30
CA ASP A 32 -27.95 15.45 54.41
C ASP A 32 -26.53 15.96 54.10
N PHE A 33 -25.64 16.01 55.12
CA PHE A 33 -24.25 16.35 54.90
C PHE A 33 -23.58 15.37 53.93
N ILE A 34 -23.79 14.06 54.14
CA ILE A 34 -23.26 13.01 53.24
C ILE A 34 -23.80 13.19 51.82
N ALA A 35 -25.07 13.47 51.64
CA ALA A 35 -25.70 13.67 50.34
C ALA A 35 -25.11 14.87 49.58
N VAL A 36 -24.99 16.02 50.25
CA VAL A 36 -24.39 17.24 49.66
C VAL A 36 -22.91 17.05 49.35
N ARG A 37 -22.14 16.44 50.29
CA ARG A 37 -20.73 16.09 50.06
C ARG A 37 -20.53 15.20 48.87
N GLN A 38 -21.37 14.18 48.68
CA GLN A 38 -21.31 13.30 47.50
C GLN A 38 -21.69 14.02 46.21
N ALA A 39 -22.67 14.92 46.24
CA ALA A 39 -23.10 15.69 45.07
C ALA A 39 -22.00 16.67 44.62
N THR A 40 -21.46 17.44 45.56
CA THR A 40 -20.35 18.38 45.28
C THR A 40 -19.06 17.67 44.83
N ALA A 41 -18.71 16.54 45.43
CA ALA A 41 -17.59 15.73 45.01
C ALA A 41 -17.75 15.17 43.57
N ARG A 42 -18.98 14.74 43.22
CA ARG A 42 -19.33 14.32 41.84
C ARG A 42 -19.19 15.49 40.84
N MET A 43 -19.75 16.65 41.19
CA MET A 43 -19.64 17.86 40.39
C MET A 43 -18.18 18.25 40.15
N PHE A 44 -17.39 18.32 41.21
CA PHE A 44 -15.97 18.67 41.13
C PHE A 44 -15.18 17.67 40.23
N LYS A 45 -15.43 16.35 40.41
CA LYS A 45 -14.82 15.32 39.55
C LYS A 45 -15.21 15.48 38.08
N SER A 46 -16.51 15.81 37.81
CA SER A 46 -16.99 16.05 36.46
C SER A 46 -16.33 17.28 35.82
N VAL A 47 -16.27 18.41 36.50
CA VAL A 47 -15.60 19.64 36.03
C VAL A 47 -14.11 19.37 35.76
N LYS A 48 -13.44 18.68 36.68
CA LYS A 48 -12.01 18.30 36.50
C LYS A 48 -11.82 17.40 35.30
N LYS A 49 -12.72 16.42 35.07
CA LYS A 49 -12.70 15.52 33.91
C LYS A 49 -12.91 16.32 32.61
N ASN A 50 -13.92 17.21 32.57
CA ASN A 50 -14.22 18.02 31.39
C ASN A 50 -13.05 18.93 31.02
N ARG A 51 -12.48 19.67 31.98
CA ARG A 51 -11.28 20.50 31.74
C ARG A 51 -10.08 19.68 31.20
N ARG A 52 -9.92 18.42 31.64
CA ARG A 52 -8.88 17.53 31.11
C ARG A 52 -9.19 17.09 29.68
N LEU A 53 -10.45 16.83 29.36
CA LEU A 53 -10.89 16.46 28.01
C LEU A 53 -10.70 17.65 27.04
N GLU A 54 -11.13 18.85 27.45
CA GLU A 54 -10.94 20.09 26.67
C GLU A 54 -9.46 20.35 26.35
N LYS A 55 -8.57 20.28 27.38
CA LYS A 55 -7.13 20.43 27.16
C LYS A 55 -6.56 19.36 26.22
N ARG A 56 -7.04 18.11 26.32
CA ARG A 56 -6.62 17.03 25.41
C ARG A 56 -7.14 17.25 24.00
N ALA A 57 -8.37 17.75 23.84
CA ALA A 57 -8.96 18.08 22.56
C ALA A 57 -8.15 19.16 21.84
N VAL A 58 -7.81 20.26 22.52
CA VAL A 58 -6.98 21.34 21.94
C VAL A 58 -5.63 20.80 21.42
N ILE A 59 -4.95 19.94 22.22
CA ILE A 59 -3.69 19.33 21.79
C ILE A 59 -3.92 18.41 20.60
N ALA A 60 -4.95 17.56 20.65
CA ALA A 60 -5.25 16.62 19.58
C ALA A 60 -5.59 17.32 18.26
N ASP A 61 -6.34 18.42 18.33
CA ASP A 61 -6.73 19.19 17.14
C ASP A 61 -5.53 19.93 16.52
N ALA A 62 -4.65 20.51 17.36
CA ALA A 62 -3.41 21.12 16.89
C ALA A 62 -2.48 20.07 16.21
N ASP A 63 -2.30 18.91 16.84
CA ASP A 63 -1.49 17.83 16.28
C ASP A 63 -2.12 17.25 15.00
N ARG A 64 -3.44 17.16 14.93
CA ARG A 64 -4.17 16.73 13.72
C ARG A 64 -3.97 17.71 12.57
N ALA A 65 -3.98 19.01 12.82
CA ALA A 65 -3.72 20.02 11.81
C ALA A 65 -2.32 19.90 11.21
N VAL A 66 -1.30 19.64 12.03
CA VAL A 66 0.07 19.38 11.55
C VAL A 66 0.14 18.11 10.70
N VAL A 67 -0.52 17.04 11.12
CA VAL A 67 -0.59 15.78 10.35
C VAL A 67 -1.28 15.96 9.01
N ALA A 68 -2.43 16.62 9.00
CA ALA A 68 -3.21 16.88 7.79
C ALA A 68 -2.50 17.77 6.76
N ALA A 69 -1.51 18.55 7.20
CA ALA A 69 -0.68 19.37 6.32
C ALA A 69 0.39 18.57 5.56
N THR A 70 0.63 17.30 5.95
CA THR A 70 1.60 16.44 5.25
C THR A 70 0.99 15.74 4.04
N ALA A 71 1.84 15.34 3.07
CA ALA A 71 1.38 14.61 1.89
C ALA A 71 0.75 13.25 2.26
N THR A 72 1.39 12.50 3.16
CA THR A 72 0.91 11.16 3.55
C THR A 72 -0.22 11.19 4.58
N GLY A 73 -0.47 12.31 5.24
CA GLY A 73 -1.54 12.49 6.23
C GLY A 73 -2.67 13.41 5.77
N ALA A 74 -2.73 13.79 4.48
CA ALA A 74 -3.76 14.64 3.92
C ALA A 74 -5.16 14.05 4.16
N ALA A 75 -6.10 14.90 4.58
CA ALA A 75 -7.41 14.47 5.07
C ALA A 75 -8.29 13.81 3.99
N ASP A 76 -8.03 14.12 2.72
CA ASP A 76 -8.75 13.56 1.55
C ASP A 76 -8.05 12.35 0.91
N ARG A 77 -6.92 11.91 1.49
CA ARG A 77 -6.19 10.75 0.99
C ARG A 77 -6.93 9.45 1.27
N ILE A 78 -7.01 8.58 0.29
CA ILE A 78 -7.32 7.17 0.45
C ILE A 78 -6.05 6.37 0.10
N ASP A 79 -5.73 5.33 0.88
CA ASP A 79 -4.47 4.58 0.80
C ASP A 79 -4.33 3.68 -0.45
N ASP A 80 -4.98 4.02 -1.54
CA ASP A 80 -4.85 3.41 -2.86
C ASP A 80 -4.32 4.40 -3.91
N GLU A 81 -3.85 5.56 -3.47
CA GLU A 81 -3.33 6.62 -4.32
C GLU A 81 -2.16 6.17 -5.18
N THR A 82 -2.11 6.65 -6.40
CA THR A 82 -1.52 5.91 -7.45
C THR A 82 -0.52 6.58 -8.32
N ARG A 83 -0.46 7.87 -8.35
CA ARG A 83 0.37 8.51 -9.38
C ARG A 83 1.87 8.30 -9.15
N GLY A 84 2.30 7.79 -8.00
CA GLY A 84 3.68 7.48 -7.64
C GLY A 84 4.65 8.61 -7.82
N ILE A 85 4.12 9.78 -8.10
CA ILE A 85 4.77 11.04 -7.84
C ILE A 85 4.51 11.40 -6.39
N PRO A 86 5.34 12.19 -5.77
CA PRO A 86 5.07 12.69 -4.44
C PRO A 86 3.63 13.18 -4.35
N LEU A 87 2.88 12.70 -3.36
CA LEU A 87 1.57 13.25 -3.05
C LEU A 87 1.72 14.75 -2.83
N ALA A 88 0.71 15.53 -3.20
CA ALA A 88 0.76 16.97 -3.00
C ALA A 88 0.88 17.30 -1.51
N ILE A 89 1.80 18.19 -1.16
CA ILE A 89 1.94 18.74 0.19
C ILE A 89 1.28 20.12 0.24
N THR A 90 0.66 20.43 1.37
CA THR A 90 -0.03 21.72 1.58
C THR A 90 0.88 22.81 2.12
N VAL A 91 2.13 22.48 2.49
CA VAL A 91 3.12 23.39 3.04
C VAL A 91 4.31 23.51 2.10
N ALA A 92 4.83 24.73 1.90
CA ALA A 92 6.00 25.02 1.08
C ALA A 92 7.33 24.92 1.84
N ALA A 93 7.36 24.20 2.97
CA ALA A 93 8.51 24.06 3.84
C ALA A 93 8.91 22.59 3.98
N PRO A 94 10.17 22.27 4.38
CA PRO A 94 10.60 20.89 4.60
C PRO A 94 9.90 20.20 5.77
N THR A 95 9.24 20.98 6.66
CA THR A 95 8.48 20.47 7.80
C THR A 95 7.06 21.00 7.79
N ALA A 96 6.10 20.12 8.12
CA ALA A 96 4.69 20.49 8.26
C ALA A 96 4.41 21.24 9.58
N GLY A 97 5.29 21.07 10.58
CA GLY A 97 5.14 21.71 11.90
C GLY A 97 5.67 20.84 13.04
N THR A 98 5.32 21.26 14.26
CA THR A 98 5.75 20.58 15.50
C THR A 98 4.55 20.11 16.27
N LEU A 99 4.51 18.85 16.66
CA LEU A 99 3.49 18.26 17.50
C LEU A 99 3.62 18.76 18.95
N LEU A 100 2.51 19.04 19.57
CA LEU A 100 2.45 19.36 21.01
C LEU A 100 2.67 18.10 21.86
N LYS A 101 2.28 16.93 21.34
CA LYS A 101 2.52 15.64 21.98
C LYS A 101 3.39 14.76 21.09
N SER A 102 4.55 14.35 21.60
CA SER A 102 5.44 13.43 20.87
C SER A 102 4.75 12.09 20.56
N ARG A 103 5.07 11.51 19.40
CA ARG A 103 4.60 10.19 18.98
C ARG A 103 5.77 9.31 18.52
N PRO A 104 5.64 7.97 18.59
CA PRO A 104 6.68 7.07 18.10
C PRO A 104 6.73 7.07 16.56
N CYS A 105 7.94 7.06 16.01
CA CYS A 105 8.18 6.88 14.58
C CYS A 105 7.70 5.50 14.12
N TYR A 106 7.10 5.43 12.93
CA TYR A 106 6.67 4.17 12.33
C TYR A 106 7.84 3.18 12.12
N ILE A 107 9.03 3.65 11.75
CA ILE A 107 10.21 2.82 11.47
C ILE A 107 10.99 2.53 12.75
N CYS A 108 11.69 3.51 13.33
CA CYS A 108 12.64 3.32 14.42
C CYS A 108 12.02 3.29 15.83
N LYS A 109 10.74 3.58 15.97
CA LYS A 109 9.97 3.67 17.23
C LYS A 109 10.41 4.78 18.18
N GLN A 110 11.45 5.55 17.85
CA GLN A 110 11.85 6.71 18.66
C GLN A 110 10.78 7.80 18.62
N HIS A 111 10.60 8.48 19.74
CA HIS A 111 9.63 9.57 19.85
C HIS A 111 10.16 10.83 19.15
N TYR A 112 9.28 11.50 18.42
CA TYR A 112 9.57 12.75 17.72
C TYR A 112 8.41 13.75 17.86
N THR A 113 8.70 15.02 17.59
CA THR A 113 7.72 16.12 17.54
C THR A 113 7.77 16.89 16.23
N GLN A 114 8.95 17.02 15.60
CA GLN A 114 9.08 17.68 14.30
C GLN A 114 8.59 16.75 13.19
N VAL A 115 7.61 17.21 12.40
CA VAL A 115 6.94 16.41 11.35
C VAL A 115 7.46 16.85 9.99
N ASP A 116 7.93 15.89 9.19
CA ASP A 116 8.32 16.11 7.80
C ASP A 116 7.11 16.57 6.96
N ALA A 117 7.34 17.41 5.93
CA ALA A 117 6.26 17.91 5.08
C ALA A 117 5.59 16.80 4.26
N PHE A 118 6.29 15.70 3.99
CA PHE A 118 5.74 14.56 3.25
C PHE A 118 5.22 13.47 4.18
N TYR A 119 5.99 13.06 5.19
CA TYR A 119 5.72 11.90 6.03
C TYR A 119 5.12 12.26 7.39
N HIS A 120 3.86 11.92 7.64
CA HIS A 120 3.20 12.19 8.92
C HIS A 120 3.59 11.26 10.06
N GLN A 121 4.21 10.10 9.80
CA GLN A 121 4.55 9.10 10.82
C GLN A 121 6.03 8.76 10.90
N LEU A 122 6.91 9.52 10.26
CA LEU A 122 8.34 9.32 10.35
C LEU A 122 9.00 10.44 11.18
N CYS A 123 10.02 10.06 11.98
CA CYS A 123 10.92 11.05 12.57
C CYS A 123 11.82 11.68 11.47
N PRO A 124 12.46 12.84 11.71
CA PRO A 124 13.27 13.52 10.71
C PRO A 124 14.34 12.64 10.05
N ASP A 125 15.05 11.82 10.83
CA ASP A 125 16.10 10.93 10.32
C ASP A 125 15.54 9.83 9.39
N CYS A 126 14.43 9.21 9.80
CA CYS A 126 13.77 8.20 8.97
C CYS A 126 13.13 8.81 7.72
N ALA A 127 12.60 10.04 7.81
CA ALA A 127 12.08 10.76 6.65
C ALA A 127 13.21 11.08 5.66
N ALA A 128 14.35 11.61 6.12
CA ALA A 128 15.52 11.91 5.30
C ALA A 128 16.04 10.65 4.57
N LEU A 129 16.14 9.51 5.29
CA LEU A 129 16.51 8.23 4.67
C LEU A 129 15.52 7.83 3.57
N ASN A 130 14.20 7.90 3.83
CA ASN A 130 13.21 7.52 2.84
C ASN A 130 13.23 8.46 1.63
N HIS A 131 13.40 9.78 1.80
CA HIS A 131 13.60 10.71 0.69
C HIS A 131 14.82 10.32 -0.16
N ALA A 132 15.97 10.05 0.44
CA ALA A 132 17.16 9.63 -0.28
C ALA A 132 16.95 8.31 -1.06
N LYS A 133 16.23 7.35 -0.48
CA LYS A 133 15.92 6.07 -1.12
C LYS A 133 14.88 6.19 -2.25
N ARG A 134 13.93 7.14 -2.14
CA ARG A 134 13.00 7.46 -3.23
C ARG A 134 13.71 7.94 -4.48
N ASP A 135 14.80 8.67 -4.33
CA ASP A 135 15.55 9.26 -5.44
C ASP A 135 16.75 8.40 -5.89
N ALA A 136 17.01 7.28 -5.18
CA ALA A 136 18.14 6.40 -5.49
C ALA A 136 18.05 5.81 -6.91
N ARG A 137 19.15 5.90 -7.65
CA ARG A 137 19.29 5.44 -9.04
C ARG A 137 20.57 4.59 -9.18
N THR A 138 20.62 3.78 -10.22
CA THR A 138 21.82 3.04 -10.62
C THR A 138 21.83 2.82 -12.12
N ASP A 139 22.97 2.51 -12.71
CA ASP A 139 23.06 2.20 -14.15
C ASP A 139 22.75 0.71 -14.38
N LEU A 140 21.68 0.44 -15.12
CA LEU A 140 21.28 -0.90 -15.54
C LEU A 140 21.33 -1.08 -17.06
N THR A 141 22.07 -0.22 -17.75
CA THR A 141 22.23 -0.29 -19.21
C THR A 141 22.71 -1.67 -19.63
N GLY A 142 22.00 -2.29 -20.56
CA GLY A 142 22.30 -3.61 -21.09
C GLY A 142 21.83 -4.78 -20.20
N LYS A 143 21.25 -4.54 -19.02
CA LYS A 143 20.67 -5.60 -18.18
C LYS A 143 19.25 -5.97 -18.64
N ALA A 144 18.93 -7.26 -18.52
CA ALA A 144 17.60 -7.79 -18.76
C ALA A 144 16.87 -8.05 -17.44
N ALA A 145 15.64 -7.56 -17.32
CA ALA A 145 14.81 -7.71 -16.12
C ALA A 145 13.45 -8.34 -16.43
N LEU A 146 13.00 -9.25 -15.56
CA LEU A 146 11.63 -9.75 -15.50
C LEU A 146 11.00 -9.31 -14.19
N LEU A 147 9.89 -8.56 -14.30
CA LEU A 147 9.08 -8.10 -13.18
C LEU A 147 7.68 -8.66 -13.27
N THR A 148 7.26 -9.44 -12.29
CA THR A 148 5.88 -9.90 -12.25
C THR A 148 4.95 -8.82 -11.67
N GLY A 149 3.75 -8.63 -12.28
CA GLY A 149 2.78 -7.65 -11.80
C GLY A 149 3.19 -6.19 -12.02
N GLY A 150 3.81 -5.89 -13.17
CA GLY A 150 4.40 -4.57 -13.46
C GLY A 150 3.42 -3.47 -13.91
N ARG A 151 2.13 -3.76 -14.12
CA ARG A 151 1.18 -2.83 -14.74
C ARG A 151 0.79 -1.64 -13.87
N ALA A 152 0.66 -1.83 -12.59
CA ALA A 152 0.04 -0.87 -11.67
C ALA A 152 0.63 -0.93 -10.27
N LYS A 153 0.26 0.01 -9.44
CA LYS A 153 0.67 0.12 -8.02
C LYS A 153 2.21 0.07 -7.90
N ILE A 154 2.75 -0.60 -6.89
CA ILE A 154 4.21 -0.72 -6.67
C ILE A 154 4.92 -1.23 -7.93
N GLY A 155 4.34 -2.25 -8.59
CA GLY A 155 4.95 -2.85 -9.76
C GLY A 155 5.22 -1.86 -10.89
N MET A 156 4.32 -0.90 -11.14
CA MET A 156 4.55 0.13 -12.15
C MET A 156 5.75 1.01 -11.80
N TYR A 157 5.90 1.39 -10.53
CA TYR A 157 7.03 2.23 -10.11
C TYR A 157 8.36 1.48 -10.08
N ILE A 158 8.33 0.18 -9.82
CA ILE A 158 9.51 -0.69 -9.99
C ILE A 158 9.90 -0.75 -11.47
N ALA A 159 8.94 -1.00 -12.37
CA ALA A 159 9.18 -1.05 -13.81
C ALA A 159 9.77 0.28 -14.33
N LEU A 160 9.21 1.41 -13.90
CA LEU A 160 9.71 2.74 -14.27
C LEU A 160 11.15 2.99 -13.80
N ARG A 161 11.53 2.52 -12.61
CA ARG A 161 12.91 2.60 -12.13
C ARG A 161 13.85 1.79 -13.01
N LEU A 162 13.51 0.53 -13.28
CA LEU A 162 14.29 -0.35 -14.16
C LEU A 162 14.47 0.26 -15.55
N LEU A 163 13.40 0.73 -16.17
CA LEU A 163 13.40 1.34 -17.50
C LEU A 163 14.22 2.64 -17.57
N ARG A 164 13.99 3.55 -16.61
CA ARG A 164 14.68 4.83 -16.52
C ARG A 164 16.15 4.69 -16.20
N ASP A 165 16.55 3.59 -15.56
CA ASP A 165 17.94 3.24 -15.26
C ASP A 165 18.58 2.39 -16.36
N GLY A 166 17.90 2.15 -17.49
CA GLY A 166 18.46 1.60 -18.71
C GLY A 166 18.20 0.12 -18.96
N ALA A 167 17.52 -0.60 -18.06
CA ALA A 167 17.27 -2.03 -18.24
C ALA A 167 16.23 -2.31 -19.34
N HIS A 168 16.43 -3.41 -20.09
CA HIS A 168 15.39 -4.03 -20.87
C HIS A 168 14.43 -4.78 -19.93
N THR A 169 13.19 -4.31 -19.83
CA THR A 169 12.27 -4.75 -18.79
C THR A 169 11.06 -5.46 -19.37
N THR A 170 10.89 -6.72 -19.02
CA THR A 170 9.68 -7.49 -19.29
C THR A 170 8.79 -7.42 -18.07
N ILE A 171 7.54 -6.96 -18.23
CA ILE A 171 6.53 -6.96 -17.17
C ILE A 171 5.43 -7.96 -17.46
N THR A 172 4.85 -8.56 -16.41
CA THR A 172 3.69 -9.44 -16.56
C THR A 172 2.42 -8.80 -16.01
N THR A 173 1.27 -9.10 -16.63
CA THR A 173 -0.04 -8.61 -16.17
C THR A 173 -1.17 -9.42 -16.78
N ARG A 174 -2.34 -9.44 -16.12
CA ARG A 174 -3.59 -9.95 -16.72
C ARG A 174 -4.24 -8.97 -17.70
N PHE A 175 -3.85 -7.68 -17.64
CA PHE A 175 -4.43 -6.60 -18.44
C PHE A 175 -3.33 -5.91 -19.28
N PRO A 176 -2.87 -6.59 -20.35
CA PRO A 176 -1.72 -6.13 -21.11
C PRO A 176 -1.95 -4.86 -21.92
N ARG A 177 -3.17 -4.65 -22.44
CA ARG A 177 -3.48 -3.44 -23.22
C ARG A 177 -3.57 -2.20 -22.33
N ASP A 178 -4.13 -2.33 -21.12
CA ASP A 178 -4.09 -1.26 -20.12
C ASP A 178 -2.64 -0.93 -19.70
N ALA A 179 -1.79 -1.94 -19.54
CA ALA A 179 -0.36 -1.71 -19.27
C ALA A 179 0.27 -0.88 -20.38
N VAL A 180 0.08 -1.28 -21.66
CA VAL A 180 0.61 -0.52 -22.81
C VAL A 180 0.17 0.94 -22.77
N ARG A 181 -1.12 1.22 -22.56
CA ARG A 181 -1.64 2.59 -22.47
C ARG A 181 -1.00 3.39 -21.34
N ARG A 182 -0.90 2.79 -20.15
CA ARG A 182 -0.30 3.44 -18.97
C ARG A 182 1.14 3.88 -19.23
N PHE A 183 1.95 2.99 -19.75
CA PHE A 183 3.36 3.30 -20.00
C PHE A 183 3.52 4.25 -21.18
N ALA A 184 2.76 4.10 -22.27
CA ALA A 184 2.82 4.98 -23.42
C ALA A 184 2.33 6.42 -23.12
N SER A 185 1.41 6.60 -22.17
CA SER A 185 0.90 7.92 -21.79
C SER A 185 1.82 8.74 -20.90
N LEU A 186 2.92 8.16 -20.42
CA LEU A 186 3.85 8.90 -19.56
C LEU A 186 4.69 9.91 -20.36
N PRO A 187 4.93 11.12 -19.81
CA PRO A 187 5.61 12.20 -20.55
C PRO A 187 7.01 11.85 -21.05
N ASP A 188 7.72 10.97 -20.31
CA ASP A 188 9.09 10.53 -20.62
C ASP A 188 9.14 9.16 -21.33
N SER A 189 8.01 8.65 -21.77
CA SER A 189 7.91 7.30 -22.38
C SER A 189 8.81 7.13 -23.61
N ALA A 190 8.98 8.16 -24.42
CA ALA A 190 9.83 8.11 -25.62
C ALA A 190 11.29 7.73 -25.33
N GLU A 191 11.79 7.96 -24.12
CA GLU A 191 13.17 7.69 -23.74
C GLU A 191 13.43 6.20 -23.46
N TRP A 192 12.40 5.44 -23.08
CA TRP A 192 12.58 4.07 -22.57
C TRP A 192 11.53 3.06 -23.05
N LEU A 193 10.43 3.48 -23.71
CA LEU A 193 9.34 2.57 -24.12
C LEU A 193 9.81 1.43 -25.01
N HIS A 194 10.84 1.66 -25.84
CA HIS A 194 11.46 0.66 -26.72
C HIS A 194 12.17 -0.46 -25.93
N ARG A 195 12.45 -0.28 -24.64
CA ARG A 195 13.02 -1.30 -23.74
C ARG A 195 11.96 -2.04 -22.91
N LEU A 196 10.69 -1.69 -23.08
CA LEU A 196 9.59 -2.36 -22.38
C LEU A 196 9.01 -3.48 -23.22
N ARG A 197 8.86 -4.65 -22.63
CA ARG A 197 8.03 -5.76 -23.13
C ARG A 197 6.89 -6.01 -22.13
N VAL A 198 5.66 -6.10 -22.63
CA VAL A 198 4.47 -6.39 -21.84
C VAL A 198 4.01 -7.81 -22.15
N VAL A 199 3.82 -8.62 -21.11
CA VAL A 199 3.35 -10.01 -21.23
C VAL A 199 1.98 -10.16 -20.56
N GLY A 200 0.97 -10.49 -21.36
CA GLY A 200 -0.35 -10.88 -20.91
C GLY A 200 -0.34 -12.34 -20.39
N ILE A 201 -0.54 -12.52 -19.08
CA ILE A 201 -0.44 -13.83 -18.43
C ILE A 201 -1.24 -13.85 -17.12
N ASP A 202 -1.77 -15.00 -16.74
CA ASP A 202 -2.28 -15.27 -15.40
C ASP A 202 -1.32 -16.19 -14.63
N LEU A 203 -0.71 -15.67 -13.58
CA LEU A 203 0.26 -16.42 -12.76
C LEU A 203 -0.38 -17.50 -11.88
N ARG A 204 -1.72 -17.61 -11.86
CA ARG A 204 -2.44 -18.71 -11.23
C ARG A 204 -2.46 -19.96 -12.13
N ASP A 205 -2.03 -19.83 -13.37
CA ASP A 205 -1.90 -20.93 -14.31
C ASP A 205 -0.42 -21.37 -14.44
N PRO A 206 -0.01 -22.49 -13.86
CA PRO A 206 1.38 -22.97 -13.93
C PRO A 206 1.84 -23.26 -15.36
N ALA A 207 0.94 -23.63 -16.29
CA ALA A 207 1.32 -23.88 -17.68
C ALA A 207 1.74 -22.59 -18.39
N GLN A 208 0.98 -21.49 -18.15
CA GLN A 208 1.38 -20.18 -18.66
C GLN A 208 2.71 -19.69 -18.05
N VAL A 209 2.93 -19.93 -16.74
CA VAL A 209 4.22 -19.61 -16.08
C VAL A 209 5.37 -20.38 -16.73
N ILE A 210 5.19 -21.66 -17.02
CA ILE A 210 6.19 -22.46 -17.72
C ILE A 210 6.46 -21.89 -19.13
N SER A 211 5.41 -21.60 -19.90
CA SER A 211 5.56 -20.98 -21.23
C SER A 211 6.27 -19.62 -21.17
N LEU A 212 6.00 -18.80 -20.15
CA LEU A 212 6.76 -17.57 -19.92
C LEU A 212 8.24 -17.85 -19.70
N THR A 213 8.57 -18.85 -18.85
CA THR A 213 9.99 -19.16 -18.60
C THR A 213 10.70 -19.65 -19.84
N ASP A 214 10.04 -20.44 -20.68
CA ASP A 214 10.61 -20.90 -21.95
C ASP A 214 10.88 -19.73 -22.90
N ALA A 215 9.92 -18.82 -23.06
CA ALA A 215 10.07 -17.59 -23.85
C ALA A 215 11.20 -16.67 -23.32
N MET A 216 11.35 -16.57 -21.99
CA MET A 216 12.43 -15.79 -21.38
C MET A 216 13.80 -16.41 -21.60
N ILE A 217 13.91 -17.74 -21.52
CA ILE A 217 15.16 -18.49 -21.79
C ILE A 217 15.56 -18.33 -23.28
N GLU A 218 14.59 -18.42 -24.17
CA GLU A 218 14.83 -18.24 -25.62
C GLU A 218 15.27 -16.80 -25.94
N ALA A 219 14.73 -15.80 -25.22
CA ALA A 219 15.12 -14.40 -25.37
C ALA A 219 16.58 -14.11 -24.94
N GLY A 220 17.18 -14.97 -24.12
CA GLY A 220 18.59 -14.86 -23.72
C GLY A 220 18.83 -14.74 -22.22
N PRO A 221 20.02 -14.26 -21.82
CA PRO A 221 20.38 -14.10 -20.40
C PRO A 221 19.47 -13.17 -19.63
N LEU A 222 19.27 -13.47 -18.34
CA LEU A 222 18.48 -12.67 -17.41
C LEU A 222 19.33 -12.19 -16.23
N ASP A 223 19.27 -10.91 -15.91
CA ASP A 223 20.03 -10.30 -14.81
C ASP A 223 19.20 -10.07 -13.55
N ILE A 224 17.92 -9.74 -13.73
CA ILE A 224 17.04 -9.30 -12.63
C ILE A 224 15.70 -10.02 -12.74
N LEU A 225 15.32 -10.72 -11.66
CA LEU A 225 13.98 -11.29 -11.46
C LEU A 225 13.34 -10.64 -10.24
N ILE A 226 12.16 -10.02 -10.42
CA ILE A 226 11.40 -9.44 -9.31
C ILE A 226 10.03 -10.11 -9.23
N ASN A 227 9.84 -10.92 -8.20
CA ASN A 227 8.57 -11.55 -7.87
C ASN A 227 7.71 -10.59 -7.06
N ASN A 228 7.01 -9.67 -7.75
CA ASN A 228 6.18 -8.66 -7.14
C ASN A 228 4.68 -8.98 -7.23
N ALA A 229 4.24 -9.68 -8.28
CA ALA A 229 2.82 -10.03 -8.40
C ALA A 229 2.35 -10.83 -7.19
N ALA A 230 1.24 -10.39 -6.59
CA ALA A 230 0.59 -11.10 -5.50
C ALA A 230 -0.92 -10.88 -5.56
N GLN A 231 -1.68 -11.92 -5.25
CA GLN A 231 -3.10 -11.81 -4.94
C GLN A 231 -3.21 -11.70 -3.42
N THR A 232 -3.74 -10.57 -2.92
CA THR A 232 -3.95 -10.32 -1.48
C THR A 232 -5.39 -10.54 -1.09
N VAL A 233 -6.31 -10.13 -1.97
CA VAL A 233 -7.76 -10.33 -1.84
C VAL A 233 -8.35 -10.64 -3.21
N ARG A 234 -9.41 -11.43 -3.23
CA ARG A 234 -10.24 -11.64 -4.41
C ARG A 234 -11.30 -10.54 -4.47
N ARG A 235 -11.28 -9.75 -5.54
CA ARG A 235 -12.28 -8.71 -5.75
C ARG A 235 -13.45 -9.25 -6.57
N SER A 236 -14.62 -8.68 -6.37
CA SER A 236 -15.79 -9.01 -7.19
C SER A 236 -15.53 -8.74 -8.67
N PRO A 237 -16.11 -9.51 -9.60
CA PRO A 237 -15.97 -9.27 -11.04
C PRO A 237 -16.35 -7.86 -11.45
N GLY A 238 -17.37 -7.27 -10.81
CA GLY A 238 -17.80 -5.91 -11.06
C GLY A 238 -16.73 -4.84 -10.87
N SER A 239 -15.81 -5.04 -9.94
CA SER A 239 -14.69 -4.13 -9.71
C SER A 239 -13.74 -4.01 -10.91
N TYR A 240 -13.70 -5.03 -11.77
CA TYR A 240 -12.85 -5.07 -12.96
C TYR A 240 -13.54 -4.55 -14.24
N ALA A 241 -14.82 -4.19 -14.18
CA ALA A 241 -15.60 -3.88 -15.39
C ALA A 241 -14.96 -2.84 -16.32
N PRO A 242 -14.56 -1.64 -15.85
CA PRO A 242 -13.99 -0.64 -16.74
C PRO A 242 -12.67 -1.10 -17.37
N LEU A 243 -11.91 -1.91 -16.60
CA LEU A 243 -10.62 -2.43 -17.05
C LEU A 243 -10.79 -3.55 -18.07
N ALA A 244 -11.80 -4.41 -17.92
CA ALA A 244 -12.14 -5.45 -18.87
C ALA A 244 -12.63 -4.85 -20.21
N ASP A 245 -13.46 -3.81 -20.16
CA ASP A 245 -13.91 -3.08 -21.33
C ASP A 245 -12.75 -2.39 -22.05
N ALA A 246 -11.83 -1.78 -21.29
CA ALA A 246 -10.63 -1.15 -21.83
C ALA A 246 -9.70 -2.15 -22.54
N GLU A 247 -9.62 -3.41 -22.09
CA GLU A 247 -8.83 -4.45 -22.76
C GLU A 247 -9.37 -4.81 -24.16
N SER A 248 -10.65 -4.61 -24.42
CA SER A 248 -11.25 -4.81 -25.74
C SER A 248 -11.01 -3.66 -26.72
N SER A 249 -10.64 -2.48 -26.22
CA SER A 249 -10.44 -1.27 -27.01
C SER A 249 -9.13 -1.29 -27.79
N PRO A 250 -9.05 -0.65 -28.98
CA PRO A 250 -7.80 -0.54 -29.73
C PRO A 250 -6.72 0.18 -28.93
N LEU A 251 -5.46 -0.19 -29.17
CA LEU A 251 -4.32 0.53 -28.62
C LEU A 251 -4.19 1.92 -29.28
N PRO A 252 -3.57 2.90 -28.60
CA PRO A 252 -3.30 4.20 -29.19
C PRO A 252 -2.33 4.09 -30.37
N ASP A 253 -2.38 5.06 -31.26
CA ASP A 253 -1.40 5.20 -32.35
C ASP A 253 -0.04 5.64 -31.78
N GLY A 254 1.04 5.30 -32.50
CA GLY A 254 2.40 5.71 -32.16
C GLY A 254 3.32 4.56 -31.74
N PRO A 255 4.50 4.88 -31.19
CA PRO A 255 5.41 3.86 -30.68
C PRO A 255 4.78 3.11 -29.51
N LEU A 256 4.77 1.78 -29.57
CA LEU A 256 4.24 0.92 -28.53
C LEU A 256 5.32 -0.08 -28.09
N PRO A 257 5.28 -0.57 -26.85
CA PRO A 257 6.15 -1.64 -26.40
C PRO A 257 5.78 -2.96 -27.08
N GLU A 258 6.72 -3.91 -27.08
CA GLU A 258 6.43 -5.27 -27.51
C GLU A 258 5.34 -5.88 -26.62
N LEU A 259 4.34 -6.50 -27.24
CA LEU A 259 3.23 -7.15 -26.57
C LEU A 259 3.20 -8.63 -26.90
N LEU A 260 3.37 -9.49 -25.89
CA LEU A 260 3.22 -10.94 -25.96
C LEU A 260 2.03 -11.35 -25.08
N THR A 261 1.24 -12.32 -25.50
CA THR A 261 0.11 -12.82 -24.72
C THR A 261 0.10 -14.35 -24.73
N PHE A 262 0.11 -14.94 -23.56
CA PHE A 262 -0.24 -16.35 -23.36
C PHE A 262 -1.74 -16.46 -23.21
N GLY A 263 -2.36 -17.48 -23.75
CA GLY A 263 -3.81 -17.66 -23.75
C GLY A 263 -4.45 -17.54 -22.36
N HIS A 264 -5.76 -17.45 -22.34
CA HIS A 264 -6.52 -17.34 -21.09
C HIS A 264 -7.17 -18.68 -20.75
N THR A 265 -7.06 -19.09 -19.49
CA THR A 265 -7.50 -20.41 -19.02
C THR A 265 -8.46 -20.34 -17.84
N ASN A 266 -8.81 -19.15 -17.34
CA ASN A 266 -9.67 -19.03 -16.18
C ASN A 266 -10.60 -17.81 -16.22
N ASP A 267 -11.57 -17.79 -15.31
CA ASP A 267 -12.62 -16.77 -15.20
C ASP A 267 -12.12 -15.37 -14.86
N ALA A 268 -10.85 -15.21 -14.52
CA ALA A 268 -10.25 -13.89 -14.23
C ALA A 268 -9.57 -13.26 -15.44
N HIS A 269 -9.61 -13.90 -16.62
CA HIS A 269 -9.16 -13.26 -17.85
C HIS A 269 -10.09 -12.09 -18.22
N PRO A 270 -9.58 -10.97 -18.78
CA PRO A 270 -10.40 -9.81 -19.14
C PRO A 270 -11.68 -10.12 -19.92
N GLN A 271 -11.61 -11.04 -20.89
CA GLN A 271 -12.80 -11.43 -21.68
C GLN A 271 -13.84 -12.18 -20.84
N ALA A 272 -13.43 -13.06 -19.94
CA ALA A 272 -14.34 -13.75 -19.04
C ALA A 272 -14.94 -12.78 -18.02
N LEU A 273 -14.15 -11.84 -17.51
CA LEU A 273 -14.63 -10.76 -16.64
C LEU A 273 -15.65 -9.87 -17.35
N ALA A 274 -15.40 -9.46 -18.59
CA ALA A 274 -16.34 -8.67 -19.39
C ALA A 274 -17.67 -9.41 -19.61
N ALA A 275 -17.62 -10.70 -19.93
CA ALA A 275 -18.84 -11.52 -20.08
C ALA A 275 -19.62 -11.65 -18.75
N SER A 276 -18.94 -11.77 -17.63
CA SER A 276 -19.56 -11.83 -16.29
C SER A 276 -20.19 -10.49 -15.90
N VAL A 277 -19.56 -9.38 -16.25
CA VAL A 277 -20.05 -8.01 -15.96
C VAL A 277 -21.28 -7.67 -16.77
N ALA A 278 -21.33 -8.08 -18.05
CA ALA A 278 -22.50 -7.88 -18.90
C ALA A 278 -23.77 -8.53 -18.32
N ALA A 279 -23.62 -9.55 -17.46
CA ALA A 279 -24.72 -10.18 -16.75
C ALA A 279 -25.18 -9.45 -15.47
N HIS A 280 -24.48 -8.37 -15.03
CA HIS A 280 -24.80 -7.63 -13.80
C HIS A 280 -24.97 -6.12 -14.05
N PRO A 281 -26.19 -5.57 -13.99
CA PRO A 281 -26.50 -4.21 -14.46
C PRO A 281 -26.13 -3.05 -13.53
N ILE A 282 -25.28 -3.19 -12.51
CA ILE A 282 -25.13 -2.20 -11.43
C ILE A 282 -23.93 -1.23 -11.57
N LEU A 283 -23.42 -0.98 -12.75
CA LEU A 283 -22.25 -0.07 -12.88
C LEU A 283 -22.48 1.02 -13.92
N SER A 284 -23.19 2.07 -13.53
CA SER A 284 -23.73 3.02 -14.50
C SER A 284 -22.83 4.22 -14.87
N THR A 285 -21.81 4.57 -14.09
CA THR A 285 -20.99 5.76 -14.38
C THR A 285 -19.53 5.46 -14.76
N ALA A 286 -18.91 4.43 -14.18
CA ALA A 286 -17.55 4.03 -14.54
C ALA A 286 -17.47 3.32 -15.91
N ASN A 287 -18.55 2.70 -16.36
CA ASN A 287 -18.64 2.02 -17.65
C ASN A 287 -18.73 2.98 -18.87
N ALA A 288 -18.88 4.29 -18.63
CA ALA A 288 -18.91 5.29 -19.70
C ALA A 288 -17.52 5.83 -20.07
N LEU A 289 -16.46 5.45 -19.33
CA LEU A 289 -15.10 5.92 -19.58
C LEU A 289 -14.50 5.21 -20.79
N THR A 290 -13.87 5.98 -21.66
CA THR A 290 -12.98 5.42 -22.69
C THR A 290 -11.74 4.80 -22.05
N ALA A 291 -11.05 3.93 -22.77
CA ALA A 291 -9.80 3.33 -22.28
C ALA A 291 -8.73 4.38 -21.94
N GLY A 292 -8.67 5.50 -22.66
CA GLY A 292 -7.78 6.62 -22.40
C GLY A 292 -8.15 7.33 -21.10
N GLU A 293 -9.42 7.72 -20.93
CA GLU A 293 -9.91 8.37 -19.71
C GLU A 293 -9.72 7.50 -18.47
N LEU A 294 -9.95 6.18 -18.58
CA LEU A 294 -9.66 5.23 -17.51
C LEU A 294 -8.17 5.24 -17.12
N THR A 295 -7.29 5.26 -18.13
CA THR A 295 -5.84 5.31 -17.90
C THR A 295 -5.43 6.62 -17.22
N GLU A 296 -5.89 7.76 -17.71
CA GLU A 296 -5.61 9.07 -17.13
C GLU A 296 -6.09 9.14 -15.67
N LEU A 297 -7.31 8.71 -15.42
CA LEU A 297 -7.90 8.71 -14.09
C LEU A 297 -7.15 7.77 -13.14
N ALA A 298 -6.80 6.56 -13.58
CA ALA A 298 -6.03 5.61 -12.77
C ALA A 298 -4.60 6.08 -12.48
N LEU A 299 -4.04 6.98 -13.29
CA LEU A 299 -2.73 7.60 -13.07
C LEU A 299 -2.80 8.93 -12.32
N ALA A 300 -3.98 9.52 -12.13
CA ALA A 300 -4.13 10.78 -11.44
C ALA A 300 -4.11 10.61 -9.92
N ALA A 301 -3.33 11.41 -9.20
CA ALA A 301 -3.42 11.49 -7.75
C ALA A 301 -4.83 11.95 -7.34
N GLY A 302 -5.35 11.38 -6.25
CA GLY A 302 -6.71 11.67 -5.80
C GLY A 302 -7.81 10.99 -6.61
N SER A 303 -7.48 10.04 -7.49
CA SER A 303 -8.47 9.31 -8.30
C SER A 303 -9.46 8.50 -7.45
N SER A 304 -9.05 8.06 -6.27
CA SER A 304 -9.90 7.40 -5.27
C SER A 304 -10.20 8.28 -4.04
N SER A 305 -10.09 9.61 -4.15
CA SER A 305 -10.39 10.54 -3.06
C SER A 305 -11.86 10.44 -2.59
N LEU A 306 -12.11 10.87 -1.35
CA LEU A 306 -13.46 10.89 -0.77
C LEU A 306 -14.46 11.68 -1.61
N ALA A 307 -14.03 12.79 -2.23
CA ALA A 307 -14.87 13.58 -3.13
C ALA A 307 -15.29 12.81 -4.38
N ARG A 308 -14.37 12.08 -5.01
CA ARG A 308 -14.68 11.22 -6.17
C ARG A 308 -15.51 10.02 -5.79
N LEU A 309 -15.31 9.49 -4.60
CA LEU A 309 -16.13 8.41 -4.07
C LEU A 309 -17.59 8.85 -3.92
N ALA A 310 -17.81 10.03 -3.31
CA ALA A 310 -19.13 10.62 -3.17
C ALA A 310 -19.79 10.91 -4.53
N ALA A 311 -19.00 11.28 -5.55
CA ALA A 311 -19.45 11.51 -6.93
C ALA A 311 -19.63 10.21 -7.75
N GLY A 312 -19.26 9.03 -7.21
CA GLY A 312 -19.31 7.75 -7.93
C GLY A 312 -18.27 7.61 -9.06
N THR A 313 -17.22 8.45 -9.07
CA THR A 313 -16.17 8.48 -10.10
C THR A 313 -14.80 8.02 -9.58
N ALA A 314 -14.76 7.40 -8.40
CA ALA A 314 -13.53 6.90 -7.83
C ALA A 314 -12.99 5.68 -8.60
N ILE A 315 -11.70 5.68 -8.89
CA ILE A 315 -10.96 4.56 -9.48
C ILE A 315 -9.64 4.40 -8.74
N ASP A 316 -9.30 3.17 -8.33
CA ASP A 316 -8.02 2.91 -7.65
C ASP A 316 -6.84 2.89 -8.63
N ALA A 317 -5.64 2.79 -8.10
CA ALA A 317 -4.38 2.66 -8.84
C ALA A 317 -4.34 1.52 -9.84
N GLY A 318 -5.08 0.50 -9.55
CA GLY A 318 -5.22 -0.63 -10.44
C GLY A 318 -6.17 -0.36 -11.62
N GLY A 319 -6.90 0.74 -11.65
CA GLY A 319 -7.99 1.00 -12.59
C GLY A 319 -9.27 0.26 -12.23
N LEU A 320 -9.44 -0.08 -10.95
CA LEU A 320 -10.59 -0.82 -10.44
C LEU A 320 -11.57 0.16 -9.76
N VAL A 321 -12.86 -0.06 -9.98
CA VAL A 321 -13.87 0.63 -9.18
C VAL A 321 -13.96 0.03 -7.79
N PRO A 322 -14.40 0.80 -6.78
CA PRO A 322 -14.53 0.31 -5.41
C PRO A 322 -15.41 -0.94 -5.31
N ASP A 323 -14.95 -1.90 -4.52
CA ASP A 323 -15.74 -3.07 -4.14
C ASP A 323 -16.45 -2.79 -2.83
N HIS A 324 -17.78 -2.68 -2.87
CA HIS A 324 -18.60 -2.26 -1.74
C HIS A 324 -18.96 -3.39 -0.76
N HIS A 325 -18.39 -4.58 -0.92
CA HIS A 325 -18.60 -5.65 0.06
C HIS A 325 -17.99 -5.28 1.42
N ASP A 326 -18.75 -5.55 2.49
CA ASP A 326 -18.35 -5.24 3.88
C ASP A 326 -17.24 -6.17 4.39
N GLN A 327 -17.02 -7.30 3.73
CA GLN A 327 -16.02 -8.30 4.10
C GLN A 327 -15.20 -8.71 2.88
N ASN A 328 -13.94 -9.02 3.12
CA ASN A 328 -13.05 -9.67 2.16
C ASN A 328 -12.08 -10.59 2.91
N SER A 329 -11.30 -11.37 2.18
CA SER A 329 -10.38 -12.36 2.76
C SER A 329 -9.28 -11.75 3.64
N TRP A 330 -9.02 -10.43 3.56
CA TRP A 330 -8.09 -9.74 4.46
C TRP A 330 -8.58 -9.70 5.91
N THR A 331 -9.90 -9.65 6.13
CA THR A 331 -10.51 -9.62 7.46
C THR A 331 -10.99 -10.99 7.94
N GLN A 332 -11.01 -11.99 7.07
CA GLN A 332 -11.52 -13.33 7.35
C GLN A 332 -10.55 -14.18 8.19
N PHE A 333 -11.12 -15.01 9.04
CA PHE A 333 -10.44 -16.03 9.84
C PHE A 333 -10.26 -17.33 9.05
N VAL A 334 -9.50 -18.28 9.61
CA VAL A 334 -9.11 -19.51 8.91
C VAL A 334 -10.27 -20.35 8.38
N HIS A 335 -11.42 -20.35 9.07
CA HIS A 335 -12.61 -21.10 8.69
C HIS A 335 -13.55 -20.35 7.73
N GLU A 336 -13.27 -19.09 7.45
CA GLU A 336 -14.10 -18.23 6.59
C GLU A 336 -13.47 -18.03 5.19
N VAL A 337 -12.16 -18.25 5.04
CA VAL A 337 -11.48 -18.09 3.76
C VAL A 337 -11.96 -19.13 2.76
N ASP A 338 -12.40 -18.64 1.59
CA ASP A 338 -12.81 -19.50 0.47
C ASP A 338 -11.65 -20.41 0.03
N PRO A 339 -11.85 -21.75 -0.06
CA PRO A 339 -10.80 -22.68 -0.50
C PRO A 339 -10.24 -22.36 -1.88
N LEU A 340 -11.05 -21.86 -2.81
CA LEU A 340 -10.60 -21.47 -4.14
C LEU A 340 -9.68 -20.24 -4.07
N GLU A 341 -10.03 -19.22 -3.29
CA GLU A 341 -9.18 -18.05 -3.08
C GLU A 341 -7.85 -18.43 -2.42
N MET A 342 -7.88 -19.34 -1.43
CA MET A 342 -6.66 -19.88 -0.83
C MET A 342 -5.75 -20.53 -1.87
N LEU A 343 -6.30 -21.35 -2.76
CA LEU A 343 -5.54 -22.01 -3.84
C LEU A 343 -5.01 -20.99 -4.85
N GLU A 344 -5.80 -20.00 -5.26
CA GLU A 344 -5.35 -18.89 -6.13
C GLU A 344 -4.16 -18.15 -5.54
N VAL A 345 -4.22 -17.84 -4.23
CA VAL A 345 -3.12 -17.18 -3.51
C VAL A 345 -1.87 -18.07 -3.49
N GLN A 346 -1.98 -19.38 -3.25
CA GLN A 346 -0.84 -20.28 -3.30
C GLN A 346 -0.25 -20.37 -4.71
N LEU A 347 -1.05 -20.44 -5.75
CA LEU A 347 -0.57 -20.49 -7.13
C LEU A 347 0.18 -19.21 -7.52
N ALA A 348 -0.43 -18.04 -7.29
CA ALA A 348 0.14 -16.76 -7.70
C ALA A 348 1.33 -16.32 -6.84
N ASN A 349 1.25 -16.50 -5.50
CA ASN A 349 2.20 -15.90 -4.56
C ASN A 349 3.33 -16.85 -4.13
N VAL A 350 3.20 -18.16 -4.39
CA VAL A 350 4.18 -19.19 -3.97
C VAL A 350 4.65 -20.02 -5.16
N THR A 351 3.71 -20.67 -5.86
CA THR A 351 4.05 -21.61 -6.94
C THR A 351 4.69 -20.88 -8.14
N ALA A 352 4.10 -19.79 -8.58
CA ALA A 352 4.66 -19.01 -9.69
C ALA A 352 6.07 -18.47 -9.38
N PRO A 353 6.32 -17.79 -8.24
CA PRO A 353 7.70 -17.42 -7.86
C PRO A 353 8.67 -18.59 -7.80
N PHE A 354 8.27 -19.72 -7.25
CA PHE A 354 9.12 -20.92 -7.21
C PHE A 354 9.47 -21.41 -8.61
N LEU A 355 8.49 -21.53 -9.52
CA LEU A 355 8.71 -21.93 -10.90
C LEU A 355 9.62 -20.96 -11.64
N LEU A 356 9.39 -19.63 -11.48
CA LEU A 356 10.23 -18.59 -12.09
C LEU A 356 11.69 -18.69 -11.61
N VAL A 357 11.92 -18.77 -10.29
CA VAL A 357 13.27 -18.91 -9.74
C VAL A 357 13.94 -20.19 -10.24
N SER A 358 13.25 -21.33 -10.15
CA SER A 358 13.79 -22.64 -10.53
C SER A 358 14.16 -22.70 -12.02
N ARG A 359 13.24 -22.28 -12.90
CA ARG A 359 13.40 -22.46 -14.34
C ARG A 359 14.27 -21.38 -14.99
N LEU A 360 14.29 -20.16 -14.44
CA LEU A 360 15.10 -19.06 -14.97
C LEU A 360 16.53 -19.02 -14.42
N ARG A 361 16.86 -19.81 -13.39
CA ARG A 361 18.24 -19.90 -12.87
C ARG A 361 19.29 -20.15 -13.95
N PRO A 362 19.10 -21.06 -14.91
CA PRO A 362 20.09 -21.26 -16.01
C PRO A 362 20.29 -20.01 -16.89
N ALA A 363 19.21 -19.25 -17.19
CA ALA A 363 19.32 -18.01 -17.95
C ALA A 363 20.04 -16.92 -17.14
N MET A 364 19.87 -16.89 -15.82
CA MET A 364 20.61 -15.99 -14.94
C MET A 364 22.10 -16.39 -14.85
N VAL A 365 22.42 -17.69 -14.78
CA VAL A 365 23.81 -18.20 -14.79
C VAL A 365 24.49 -17.85 -16.10
N ALA A 366 23.78 -17.87 -17.22
CA ALA A 366 24.31 -17.51 -18.54
C ALA A 366 24.60 -16.00 -18.69
N SER A 367 24.10 -15.14 -17.80
CA SER A 367 24.42 -13.72 -17.81
C SER A 367 25.91 -13.48 -17.48
N ALA A 368 26.53 -12.59 -18.26
CA ALA A 368 27.89 -12.13 -18.00
C ALA A 368 28.00 -11.14 -16.83
N ALA A 369 26.87 -10.67 -16.29
CA ALA A 369 26.87 -9.75 -15.17
C ALA A 369 27.47 -10.41 -13.92
N ARG A 370 28.35 -9.67 -13.23
CA ARG A 370 28.95 -10.17 -11.98
C ARG A 370 27.90 -10.45 -10.90
N ARG A 371 26.87 -9.59 -10.83
CA ARG A 371 25.75 -9.72 -9.88
C ARG A 371 24.45 -9.85 -10.64
N LYS A 372 23.65 -10.81 -10.25
CA LYS A 372 22.28 -11.03 -10.70
C LYS A 372 21.37 -10.96 -9.48
N TYR A 373 20.14 -10.53 -9.67
CA TYR A 373 19.23 -10.21 -8.56
C TYR A 373 17.94 -10.99 -8.64
N ILE A 374 17.55 -11.61 -7.53
CA ILE A 374 16.19 -12.11 -7.32
C ILE A 374 15.61 -11.36 -6.12
N VAL A 375 14.56 -10.59 -6.36
CA VAL A 375 13.88 -9.86 -5.29
C VAL A 375 12.46 -10.41 -5.12
N ASN A 376 12.22 -11.06 -4.00
CA ASN A 376 10.93 -11.60 -3.62
C ASN A 376 10.18 -10.55 -2.79
N VAL A 377 9.12 -9.97 -3.35
CA VAL A 377 8.31 -8.98 -2.64
C VAL A 377 7.45 -9.68 -1.60
N SER A 378 7.92 -9.62 -0.38
CA SER A 378 7.27 -10.18 0.81
C SER A 378 6.56 -9.08 1.62
N ALA A 379 6.33 -9.34 2.89
CA ALA A 379 5.72 -8.40 3.82
C ALA A 379 5.89 -8.92 5.26
N MET A 380 5.55 -8.05 6.25
CA MET A 380 5.49 -8.43 7.66
C MET A 380 4.56 -9.62 7.94
N GLU A 381 3.64 -9.93 7.04
CA GLU A 381 2.75 -11.08 7.06
C GLU A 381 3.54 -12.40 7.07
N GLY A 382 4.68 -12.45 6.41
CA GLY A 382 5.58 -13.62 6.39
C GLY A 382 6.55 -13.75 7.57
N GLN A 383 6.58 -12.78 8.51
CA GLN A 383 7.49 -12.84 9.67
C GLN A 383 6.92 -13.68 10.82
N PHE A 384 7.73 -14.59 11.38
CA PHE A 384 7.41 -15.36 12.60
C PHE A 384 7.79 -14.62 13.89
N GLY A 385 8.87 -13.84 13.88
CA GLY A 385 9.40 -13.15 15.05
C GLY A 385 8.60 -11.94 15.54
N ARG A 386 7.43 -11.68 14.96
CA ARG A 386 6.57 -10.58 15.38
C ARG A 386 5.80 -10.92 16.65
N GLY A 387 5.85 -10.03 17.66
CA GLY A 387 5.22 -10.26 18.97
C GLY A 387 3.70 -10.42 18.95
N TYR A 388 3.02 -9.87 17.94
CA TYR A 388 1.57 -10.04 17.73
C TYR A 388 1.27 -10.29 16.26
N LYS A 389 0.51 -11.35 16.00
CA LYS A 389 -0.15 -11.62 14.73
C LYS A 389 -1.65 -11.75 14.97
N GLY A 390 -2.43 -10.91 14.29
CA GLY A 390 -3.89 -11.04 14.29
C GLY A 390 -4.35 -12.33 13.59
N PRO A 391 -5.59 -12.79 13.82
CA PRO A 391 -6.12 -14.01 13.25
C PRO A 391 -6.59 -13.89 11.79
N GLY A 392 -6.58 -12.68 11.21
CA GLY A 392 -7.02 -12.41 9.84
C GLY A 392 -6.03 -12.85 8.77
N HIS A 393 -6.51 -12.99 7.53
CA HIS A 393 -5.77 -13.34 6.30
C HIS A 393 -4.70 -14.44 6.45
N PRO A 394 -5.04 -15.61 7.05
CA PRO A 394 -4.07 -16.68 7.33
C PRO A 394 -3.43 -17.23 6.05
N HIS A 395 -4.15 -17.33 4.96
CA HIS A 395 -3.68 -17.80 3.65
C HIS A 395 -2.59 -16.87 3.05
N THR A 396 -2.73 -15.55 3.20
CA THR A 396 -1.71 -14.59 2.77
C THR A 396 -0.47 -14.66 3.67
N ASN A 397 -0.65 -14.77 4.99
CA ASN A 397 0.47 -14.99 5.92
C ASN A 397 1.29 -16.24 5.55
N MET A 398 0.61 -17.37 5.25
CA MET A 398 1.24 -18.61 4.80
C MET A 398 2.05 -18.41 3.51
N ALA A 399 1.46 -17.74 2.52
CA ALA A 399 2.13 -17.51 1.23
C ALA A 399 3.39 -16.63 1.38
N LYS A 400 3.34 -15.57 2.16
CA LYS A 400 4.50 -14.70 2.41
C LYS A 400 5.58 -15.41 3.24
N ALA A 401 5.20 -16.27 4.18
CA ALA A 401 6.15 -17.11 4.93
C ALA A 401 6.84 -18.14 4.01
N ALA A 402 6.11 -18.75 3.07
CA ALA A 402 6.69 -19.65 2.07
C ALA A 402 7.71 -18.94 1.19
N LEU A 403 7.41 -17.72 0.73
CA LEU A 403 8.33 -16.92 -0.08
C LEU A 403 9.59 -16.52 0.71
N ASN A 404 9.45 -16.18 1.99
CA ASN A 404 10.57 -15.93 2.88
C ASN A 404 11.43 -17.20 3.06
N MET A 405 10.80 -18.37 3.22
CA MET A 405 11.50 -19.64 3.36
C MET A 405 12.28 -20.02 2.07
N LEU A 406 11.72 -19.78 0.88
CA LEU A 406 12.43 -19.95 -0.39
C LEU A 406 13.71 -19.10 -0.39
N THR A 407 13.62 -17.84 -0.04
CA THR A 407 14.76 -16.91 0.02
C THR A 407 15.83 -17.38 1.02
N ARG A 408 15.40 -17.75 2.23
CA ARG A 408 16.28 -18.22 3.29
C ARG A 408 17.00 -19.50 2.94
N THR A 409 16.30 -20.42 2.27
CA THR A 409 16.84 -21.75 1.90
C THR A 409 17.84 -21.65 0.77
N SER A 410 17.53 -20.87 -0.28
CA SER A 410 18.29 -20.89 -1.54
C SER A 410 19.21 -19.69 -1.74
N GLY A 411 18.97 -18.56 -1.04
CA GLY A 411 19.65 -17.31 -1.36
C GLY A 411 21.16 -17.34 -1.14
N LYS A 412 21.65 -18.02 -0.10
CA LYS A 412 23.08 -18.13 0.18
C LYS A 412 23.76 -19.06 -0.80
N GLU A 413 23.19 -20.22 -1.07
CA GLU A 413 23.71 -21.17 -2.05
C GLU A 413 23.81 -20.54 -3.44
N MET A 414 22.77 -19.83 -3.91
CA MET A 414 22.77 -19.18 -5.22
C MET A 414 23.79 -18.03 -5.31
N LEU A 415 24.09 -17.35 -4.23
CA LEU A 415 25.19 -16.37 -4.20
C LEU A 415 26.54 -17.06 -4.35
N GLU A 416 26.78 -18.10 -3.57
CA GLU A 416 28.09 -18.81 -3.52
C GLU A 416 28.40 -19.54 -4.82
N THR A 417 27.40 -20.10 -5.51
CA THR A 417 27.59 -20.88 -6.73
C THR A 417 27.48 -20.04 -8.01
N ASP A 418 26.55 -19.11 -8.06
CA ASP A 418 26.13 -18.45 -9.30
C ASP A 418 26.27 -16.91 -9.28
N GLY A 419 26.61 -16.32 -8.13
CA GLY A 419 26.63 -14.86 -7.98
C GLY A 419 25.24 -14.23 -8.07
N ILE A 420 24.17 -14.98 -7.69
CA ILE A 420 22.79 -14.50 -7.68
C ILE A 420 22.41 -14.07 -6.27
N LEU A 421 22.08 -12.80 -6.10
CA LEU A 421 21.67 -12.20 -4.85
C LEU A 421 20.15 -12.29 -4.70
N MET A 422 19.68 -13.26 -3.92
CA MET A 422 18.25 -13.43 -3.63
C MET A 422 17.90 -12.83 -2.28
N THR A 423 16.93 -11.91 -2.27
CA THR A 423 16.41 -11.25 -1.06
C THR A 423 14.89 -11.31 -1.00
N SER A 424 14.33 -11.31 0.21
CA SER A 424 12.93 -10.99 0.46
C SER A 424 12.82 -9.56 0.99
N VAL A 425 11.84 -8.80 0.51
CA VAL A 425 11.69 -7.37 0.87
C VAL A 425 10.28 -7.11 1.40
N ASP A 426 10.20 -6.50 2.60
CA ASP A 426 8.98 -5.89 3.11
C ASP A 426 8.84 -4.48 2.52
N THR A 427 7.77 -4.25 1.79
CA THR A 427 7.47 -2.94 1.18
C THR A 427 7.07 -1.87 2.18
N GLY A 428 6.83 -2.26 3.42
CA GLY A 428 6.24 -1.39 4.44
C GLY A 428 4.73 -1.19 4.25
N TRP A 429 4.14 -0.40 5.15
CA TRP A 429 2.72 -0.14 5.09
C TRP A 429 2.43 1.04 4.16
N ILE A 430 1.94 0.72 2.97
CA ILE A 430 1.74 1.65 1.84
C ILE A 430 0.29 1.73 1.38
N THR A 431 -0.48 0.65 1.55
CA THR A 431 -1.91 0.55 1.20
C THR A 431 -2.67 -0.20 2.28
N ASP A 432 -4.00 -0.10 2.20
CA ASP A 432 -4.91 -0.84 3.06
C ASP A 432 -5.70 -1.85 2.22
N GLU A 433 -5.63 -3.14 2.56
CA GLU A 433 -6.35 -4.21 1.86
C GLU A 433 -7.71 -4.53 2.52
N ARG A 434 -8.09 -3.80 3.57
CA ARG A 434 -9.42 -3.95 4.18
C ARG A 434 -10.54 -3.62 3.20
N PRO A 435 -11.78 -4.07 3.49
CA PRO A 435 -12.94 -3.70 2.69
C PRO A 435 -13.07 -2.19 2.49
N HIS A 436 -13.51 -1.80 1.29
CA HIS A 436 -13.58 -0.38 0.91
C HIS A 436 -14.36 0.51 1.90
N PRO A 437 -15.54 0.12 2.43
CA PRO A 437 -16.25 0.91 3.42
C PRO A 437 -15.42 1.16 4.70
N THR A 438 -14.62 0.18 5.11
CA THR A 438 -13.70 0.32 6.26
C THR A 438 -12.58 1.31 5.97
N LYS A 439 -12.01 1.28 4.76
CA LYS A 439 -10.96 2.24 4.35
C LYS A 439 -11.48 3.67 4.37
N VAL A 440 -12.67 3.89 3.82
CA VAL A 440 -13.31 5.22 3.81
C VAL A 440 -13.49 5.74 5.23
N ARG A 441 -14.11 4.95 6.11
CA ARG A 441 -14.31 5.33 7.50
C ARG A 441 -13.00 5.67 8.21
N LEU A 442 -11.96 4.87 8.02
CA LEU A 442 -10.65 5.11 8.63
C LEU A 442 -9.99 6.39 8.09
N ALA A 443 -10.13 6.68 6.79
CA ALA A 443 -9.63 7.92 6.20
C ALA A 443 -10.36 9.14 6.79
N GLU A 444 -11.68 9.08 6.97
CA GLU A 444 -12.46 10.12 7.65
C GLU A 444 -12.03 10.31 9.11
N GLU A 445 -11.61 9.24 9.79
CA GLU A 445 -11.03 9.29 11.14
C GLU A 445 -9.58 9.83 11.16
N GLY A 446 -9.01 10.16 9.98
CA GLY A 446 -7.64 10.67 9.82
C GLY A 446 -6.55 9.59 9.93
N PHE A 447 -6.92 8.35 9.64
CA PHE A 447 -5.99 7.23 9.66
C PHE A 447 -5.50 6.91 8.25
N HIS A 448 -4.20 7.03 8.03
CA HIS A 448 -3.55 6.80 6.74
C HIS A 448 -2.30 5.93 6.88
N ALA A 449 -1.96 5.20 5.81
CA ALA A 449 -0.71 4.49 5.72
C ALA A 449 0.48 5.48 5.78
N PRO A 450 1.56 5.14 6.50
CA PRO A 450 2.70 6.03 6.70
C PRO A 450 3.53 6.28 5.46
N LEU A 451 3.41 5.42 4.45
CA LEU A 451 4.20 5.40 3.23
C LEU A 451 3.30 5.46 2.00
N ASP A 452 3.89 5.62 0.82
CA ASP A 452 3.18 5.56 -0.46
C ASP A 452 3.72 4.44 -1.39
N LEU A 453 3.17 4.35 -2.59
CA LEU A 453 3.57 3.34 -3.58
C LEU A 453 5.01 3.51 -4.07
N VAL A 454 5.53 4.74 -4.09
CA VAL A 454 6.92 5.02 -4.47
C VAL A 454 7.89 4.51 -3.41
N ASP A 455 7.53 4.65 -2.12
CA ASP A 455 8.30 4.11 -1.01
C ASP A 455 8.38 2.58 -1.04
N GLY A 456 7.25 1.94 -1.37
CA GLY A 456 7.22 0.49 -1.57
C GLY A 456 8.13 0.05 -2.71
N ALA A 457 8.07 0.72 -3.86
CA ALA A 457 8.95 0.45 -4.98
C ALA A 457 10.42 0.72 -4.66
N ALA A 458 10.72 1.78 -3.91
CA ALA A 458 12.09 2.09 -3.48
C ALA A 458 12.70 0.98 -2.62
N ARG A 459 11.91 0.37 -1.72
CA ARG A 459 12.35 -0.76 -0.89
C ARG A 459 12.69 -1.99 -1.73
N VAL A 460 11.87 -2.30 -2.72
CA VAL A 460 12.11 -3.43 -3.63
C VAL A 460 13.33 -3.19 -4.53
N TYR A 461 13.57 -1.95 -4.93
CA TYR A 461 14.67 -1.57 -5.80
C TYR A 461 16.01 -1.41 -5.05
N ASP A 462 16.00 -1.13 -3.76
CA ASP A 462 17.19 -0.89 -2.93
C ASP A 462 18.24 -2.02 -2.97
N PRO A 463 17.89 -3.32 -2.91
CA PRO A 463 18.89 -4.39 -3.03
C PRO A 463 19.67 -4.34 -4.34
N ILE A 464 19.03 -3.91 -5.44
CA ILE A 464 19.67 -3.78 -6.74
C ILE A 464 20.63 -2.60 -6.74
N VAL A 465 20.20 -1.42 -6.27
CA VAL A 465 21.07 -0.24 -6.15
C VAL A 465 22.30 -0.52 -5.30
N ARG A 466 22.12 -1.16 -4.14
CA ARG A 466 23.21 -1.52 -3.24
C ARG A 466 24.13 -2.59 -3.86
N GLY A 467 23.55 -3.55 -4.55
CA GLY A 467 24.31 -4.58 -5.25
C GLY A 467 25.20 -3.98 -6.36
N GLU A 468 24.68 -3.07 -7.17
CA GLU A 468 25.46 -2.36 -8.19
C GLU A 468 26.54 -1.46 -7.56
N ALA A 469 26.28 -0.93 -6.34
CA ALA A 469 27.29 -0.21 -5.56
C ALA A 469 28.34 -1.13 -4.90
N GLY A 470 28.21 -2.46 -4.99
CA GLY A 470 29.21 -3.40 -4.53
C GLY A 470 28.85 -4.25 -3.30
N GLU A 471 27.64 -4.12 -2.76
CA GLU A 471 27.20 -4.89 -1.59
C GLU A 471 26.60 -6.24 -2.00
N ASP A 472 27.09 -7.34 -1.41
CA ASP A 472 26.55 -8.68 -1.63
C ASP A 472 25.51 -9.02 -0.55
N ILE A 473 24.24 -8.76 -0.85
CA ILE A 473 23.11 -8.97 0.07
C ILE A 473 22.26 -10.14 -0.44
N ALA A 474 22.30 -11.27 0.26
CA ALA A 474 21.53 -12.45 -0.14
C ALA A 474 21.09 -13.28 1.08
N GLY A 475 20.02 -14.05 0.92
CA GLY A 475 19.49 -14.96 1.93
C GLY A 475 18.94 -14.24 3.17
N VAL A 476 18.49 -12.98 3.02
CA VAL A 476 17.99 -12.14 4.11
C VAL A 476 16.60 -11.59 3.80
N PHE A 477 15.87 -11.29 4.87
CA PHE A 477 14.65 -10.49 4.82
C PHE A 477 14.99 -9.03 5.10
N LEU A 478 14.66 -8.15 4.18
CA LEU A 478 14.91 -6.71 4.29
C LEU A 478 13.63 -6.00 4.70
N LYS A 479 13.72 -5.22 5.76
CA LYS A 479 12.67 -4.35 6.25
C LYS A 479 13.24 -2.95 6.49
N ASP A 480 12.55 -1.94 5.99
CA ASP A 480 13.01 -0.55 6.10
C ASP A 480 14.49 -0.39 5.72
N TYR A 481 14.89 -1.01 4.60
CA TYR A 481 16.24 -1.02 4.01
C TYR A 481 17.32 -1.78 4.81
N SER A 482 16.97 -2.50 5.87
CA SER A 482 17.90 -3.21 6.72
C SER A 482 17.53 -4.68 6.90
N PRO A 483 18.51 -5.58 7.11
CA PRO A 483 18.21 -6.95 7.48
C PRO A 483 17.38 -7.02 8.76
N ALA A 484 16.33 -7.82 8.74
CA ALA A 484 15.42 -8.05 9.85
C ALA A 484 15.23 -9.55 10.12
N ALA A 485 14.69 -9.88 11.28
CA ALA A 485 14.32 -11.26 11.59
C ALA A 485 13.21 -11.77 10.66
N TRP A 486 13.25 -13.10 10.42
CA TRP A 486 12.27 -13.79 9.59
C TRP A 486 10.88 -13.85 10.25
#